data_f912e47a974be367e0776c6f5f958778
#
_entry.id   f912e47a974be367e0776c6f5f958778
#
_cell.length_a   1.000
_cell.length_b   1.000
_cell.length_c   1.000
_cell.angle_alpha   90.00
_cell.angle_beta   90.00
_cell.angle_gamma   90.00
#
_symmetry.space_group_name_H-M   'P 1'
#
loop_
_entity.id
_entity.type
_entity.pdbx_description
1 polymer ?
#
loop_
_entity_poly.entity_id
_entity_poly.type
_entity_poly.pdbx_seq_one_letter_code
_entity_poly.pdbx_strand_id
1 'polypeptide(L)'
;MELLSVHAASVRLSAQTGAQLALTEVSLRIAAGERIALVGANGSGKSTLLRLINGLLLPAQGQVHAQTGVSQAMLFQRPHMLRLSVLRHVALGLWLRGTPWAAARAQALQALQRVGLAQLADQAARTLSVGQQQRVAMAQALALQPALLLLDEPTASLDPHAKREVEALMEDFARSNPQAAMVFASHNLGQVKRLAQRVVYLEGGRVLADLPVADFFNPVVLQSRSPSAHLFTQGELA
;
A
#
# COMPACT_ATOMS: atom_id res chain seq x y z
N MET A 1 15.64 10.91 6.04
CA MET A 1 16.29 10.53 4.75
C MET A 1 15.17 10.29 3.75
N GLU A 2 15.24 10.84 2.53
CA GLU A 2 14.25 10.62 1.47
C GLU A 2 14.49 9.22 0.86
N LEU A 3 13.45 8.40 0.76
CA LEU A 3 13.50 7.07 0.14
C LEU A 3 13.10 7.13 -1.33
N LEU A 4 12.11 7.97 -1.66
CA LEU A 4 11.56 8.10 -3.00
C LEU A 4 10.91 9.47 -3.19
N SER A 5 11.04 10.02 -4.39
CA SER A 5 10.30 11.21 -4.81
C SER A 5 9.67 11.03 -6.18
N VAL A 6 8.49 11.60 -6.33
CA VAL A 6 7.72 11.74 -7.57
C VAL A 6 7.68 13.22 -7.91
N HIS A 7 8.06 13.60 -9.13
CA HIS A 7 8.12 15.00 -9.58
C HIS A 7 7.24 15.19 -10.81
N ALA A 8 6.16 15.95 -10.65
CA ALA A 8 5.20 16.34 -11.71
C ALA A 8 4.83 15.16 -12.64
N ALA A 9 4.65 13.96 -12.05
CA ALA A 9 4.44 12.74 -12.82
C ALA A 9 3.00 12.65 -13.32
N SER A 10 2.84 12.38 -14.61
CA SER A 10 1.57 12.08 -15.24
C SER A 10 1.58 10.66 -15.79
N VAL A 11 0.51 9.91 -15.55
CA VAL A 11 0.37 8.52 -16.00
C VAL A 11 -0.84 8.41 -16.92
N ARG A 12 -0.62 7.83 -18.09
CA ARG A 12 -1.67 7.51 -19.05
C ARG A 12 -1.95 6.01 -19.01
N LEU A 13 -3.18 5.62 -18.74
CA LEU A 13 -3.60 4.23 -18.90
C LEU A 13 -4.11 4.08 -20.33
N SER A 14 -3.57 3.06 -21.04
CA SER A 14 -4.05 2.71 -22.38
C SER A 14 -5.45 2.10 -22.23
N ALA A 15 -6.49 2.87 -22.48
CA ALA A 15 -7.82 2.36 -22.68
C ALA A 15 -8.08 2.27 -24.19
N GLN A 16 -8.75 1.22 -24.65
CA GLN A 16 -9.11 1.02 -26.07
C GLN A 16 -10.01 2.12 -26.65
N THR A 17 -10.45 3.08 -25.83
CA THR A 17 -11.43 4.12 -26.19
C THR A 17 -11.01 5.54 -25.78
N GLY A 18 -9.70 5.85 -25.82
CA GLY A 18 -9.19 7.19 -25.53
C GLY A 18 -8.20 7.18 -24.35
N ALA A 19 -7.06 7.82 -24.56
CA ALA A 19 -5.99 7.86 -23.57
C ALA A 19 -6.33 8.85 -22.45
N GLN A 20 -7.02 8.37 -21.39
CA GLN A 20 -7.31 9.17 -20.21
C GLN A 20 -6.10 9.20 -19.26
N LEU A 21 -5.76 10.39 -18.76
CA LEU A 21 -4.76 10.56 -17.71
C LEU A 21 -5.34 10.01 -16.40
N ALA A 22 -4.70 9.00 -15.85
CA ALA A 22 -5.04 8.47 -14.54
C ALA A 22 -4.33 9.20 -13.40
N LEU A 23 -3.19 9.87 -13.71
CA LEU A 23 -2.51 10.81 -12.84
C LEU A 23 -2.07 12.01 -13.66
N THR A 24 -2.16 13.21 -13.08
CA THR A 24 -1.81 14.47 -13.72
C THR A 24 -0.91 15.29 -12.80
N GLU A 25 0.33 15.51 -13.19
CA GLU A 25 1.32 16.36 -12.52
C GLU A 25 1.48 16.09 -11.02
N VAL A 26 1.41 14.83 -10.62
CA VAL A 26 1.53 14.41 -9.22
C VAL A 26 2.96 14.59 -8.75
N SER A 27 3.12 15.27 -7.61
CA SER A 27 4.38 15.38 -6.88
C SER A 27 4.20 14.85 -5.47
N LEU A 28 5.12 13.99 -5.00
CA LEU A 28 5.07 13.38 -3.68
C LEU A 28 6.50 13.01 -3.25
N ARG A 29 6.83 13.22 -1.97
CA ARG A 29 8.07 12.74 -1.36
C ARG A 29 7.75 11.76 -0.24
N ILE A 30 8.55 10.72 -0.14
CA ILE A 30 8.42 9.68 0.89
C ILE A 30 9.74 9.60 1.64
N ALA A 31 9.71 9.92 2.92
CA ALA A 31 10.88 9.82 3.79
C ALA A 31 10.87 8.51 4.60
N ALA A 32 12.05 8.11 5.07
CA ALA A 32 12.19 6.96 5.97
C ALA A 32 11.33 7.14 7.22
N GLY A 33 10.66 6.07 7.65
CA GLY A 33 9.80 6.05 8.83
C GLY A 33 8.43 6.73 8.66
N GLU A 34 8.13 7.32 7.50
CA GLU A 34 6.82 7.93 7.26
C GLU A 34 5.69 6.91 7.08
N ARG A 35 4.52 7.25 7.60
CA ARG A 35 3.26 6.51 7.37
C ARG A 35 2.28 7.43 6.66
N ILE A 36 2.11 7.20 5.36
CA ILE A 36 1.31 8.04 4.47
C ILE A 36 0.03 7.28 4.09
N ALA A 37 -1.12 7.90 4.29
CA ALA A 37 -2.39 7.42 3.75
C ALA A 37 -2.73 8.16 2.45
N LEU A 38 -3.04 7.41 1.40
CA LEU A 38 -3.66 7.93 0.18
C LEU A 38 -5.17 7.80 0.31
N VAL A 39 -5.88 8.91 0.26
CA VAL A 39 -7.34 8.95 0.39
C VAL A 39 -7.99 9.63 -0.81
N GLY A 40 -9.27 9.36 -1.06
CA GLY A 40 -10.05 9.90 -2.18
C GLY A 40 -11.05 8.88 -2.69
N ALA A 41 -11.99 9.32 -3.50
CA ALA A 41 -13.03 8.49 -4.10
C ALA A 41 -12.47 7.34 -4.97
N ASN A 42 -13.32 6.39 -5.32
CA ASN A 42 -12.96 5.34 -6.27
C ASN A 42 -12.60 5.96 -7.63
N GLY A 43 -11.52 5.47 -8.25
CA GLY A 43 -11.03 6.06 -9.50
C GLY A 43 -10.21 7.33 -9.36
N SER A 44 -9.96 7.86 -8.14
CA SER A 44 -9.16 9.08 -7.94
C SER A 44 -7.66 8.96 -8.29
N GLY A 45 -7.15 7.73 -8.54
CA GLY A 45 -5.75 7.50 -8.91
C GLY A 45 -4.87 6.86 -7.84
N LYS A 46 -5.39 6.52 -6.64
CA LYS A 46 -4.62 5.94 -5.52
C LYS A 46 -3.82 4.71 -5.91
N SER A 47 -4.47 3.70 -6.50
CA SER A 47 -3.81 2.46 -6.96
C SER A 47 -2.81 2.71 -8.08
N THR A 48 -3.09 3.68 -8.96
CA THR A 48 -2.17 4.09 -10.03
C THR A 48 -0.92 4.73 -9.45
N LEU A 49 -1.07 5.59 -8.43
CA LEU A 49 0.05 6.22 -7.75
C LEU A 49 0.90 5.18 -7.00
N LEU A 50 0.29 4.21 -6.31
CA LEU A 50 1.04 3.12 -5.65
C LEU A 50 1.83 2.29 -6.68
N ARG A 51 1.24 1.96 -7.83
CA ARG A 51 1.92 1.22 -8.91
C ARG A 51 3.04 2.04 -9.56
N LEU A 52 2.86 3.36 -9.71
CA LEU A 52 3.90 4.27 -10.18
C LEU A 52 5.09 4.32 -9.21
N ILE A 53 4.82 4.48 -7.90
CA ILE A 53 5.83 4.46 -6.83
C ILE A 53 6.59 3.12 -6.83
N ASN A 54 5.89 2.00 -7.02
CA ASN A 54 6.50 0.66 -7.06
C ASN A 54 7.31 0.40 -8.35
N GLY A 55 7.23 1.25 -9.37
CA GLY A 55 7.87 1.04 -10.66
C GLY A 55 7.13 0.07 -11.61
N LEU A 56 5.90 -0.32 -11.27
CA LEU A 56 5.04 -1.15 -12.14
C LEU A 56 4.42 -0.36 -13.29
N LEU A 57 4.40 0.97 -13.16
CA LEU A 57 3.99 1.90 -14.20
C LEU A 57 5.11 2.92 -14.42
N LEU A 58 5.31 3.28 -15.67
CA LEU A 58 6.22 4.36 -16.03
C LEU A 58 5.42 5.65 -16.20
N PRO A 59 5.95 6.81 -15.78
CA PRO A 59 5.31 8.08 -16.04
C PRO A 59 5.39 8.43 -17.53
N ALA A 60 4.30 8.97 -18.10
CA ALA A 60 4.29 9.54 -19.45
C ALA A 60 4.98 10.90 -19.48
N GLN A 61 4.95 11.63 -18.36
CA GLN A 61 5.64 12.91 -18.13
C GLN A 61 6.07 12.96 -16.66
N GLY A 62 7.10 13.77 -16.37
CA GLY A 62 7.67 13.87 -15.03
C GLY A 62 8.64 12.71 -14.75
N GLN A 63 8.99 12.54 -13.47
CA GLN A 63 10.03 11.59 -13.06
C GLN A 63 9.71 10.95 -11.71
N VAL A 64 10.20 9.73 -11.51
CA VAL A 64 10.22 9.05 -10.21
C VAL A 64 11.66 8.70 -9.88
N HIS A 65 12.12 9.18 -8.73
CA HIS A 65 13.47 8.91 -8.23
C HIS A 65 13.37 8.08 -6.96
N ALA A 66 13.85 6.86 -7.00
CA ALA A 66 14.04 6.03 -5.81
C ALA A 66 15.53 6.06 -5.42
N GLN A 67 15.80 6.17 -4.13
CA GLN A 67 17.16 6.04 -3.63
C GLN A 67 17.70 4.64 -3.97
N THR A 68 18.95 4.56 -4.39
CA THR A 68 19.59 3.28 -4.74
C THR A 68 19.54 2.31 -3.55
N GLY A 69 19.11 1.08 -3.83
CA GLY A 69 19.03 0.02 -2.81
C GLY A 69 17.76 0.02 -1.94
N VAL A 70 16.82 0.93 -2.15
CA VAL A 70 15.54 0.90 -1.45
C VAL A 70 14.73 -0.34 -1.87
N SER A 71 14.60 -1.28 -0.94
CA SER A 71 13.75 -2.45 -1.13
C SER A 71 12.29 -2.07 -0.99
N GLN A 72 11.46 -2.48 -1.96
CA GLN A 72 10.02 -2.22 -1.94
C GLN A 72 9.23 -3.53 -1.95
N ALA A 73 8.09 -3.54 -1.27
CA ALA A 73 7.08 -4.57 -1.40
C ALA A 73 5.71 -3.93 -1.58
N MET A 74 4.88 -4.53 -2.44
CA MET A 74 3.52 -4.05 -2.68
C MET A 74 2.51 -5.16 -2.44
N LEU A 75 1.46 -4.83 -1.70
CA LEU A 75 0.28 -5.65 -1.52
C LEU A 75 -0.86 -5.03 -2.34
N PHE A 76 -1.43 -5.82 -3.23
CA PHE A 76 -2.55 -5.41 -4.08
C PHE A 76 -3.88 -5.59 -3.35
N GLN A 77 -4.89 -4.82 -3.73
CA GLN A 77 -6.25 -4.91 -3.21
C GLN A 77 -6.82 -6.34 -3.27
N ARG A 78 -6.53 -7.06 -4.36
CA ARG A 78 -6.88 -8.48 -4.53
C ARG A 78 -5.59 -9.28 -4.75
N PRO A 79 -5.08 -9.97 -3.70
CA PRO A 79 -3.88 -10.78 -3.84
C PRO A 79 -4.12 -11.93 -4.82
N HIS A 80 -3.16 -12.13 -5.70
CA HIS A 80 -3.22 -13.25 -6.64
C HIS A 80 -2.49 -14.46 -6.04
N MET A 81 -3.25 -15.50 -5.67
CA MET A 81 -2.68 -16.73 -5.14
C MET A 81 -2.26 -17.67 -6.28
N LEU A 82 -1.00 -18.07 -6.27
CA LEU A 82 -0.47 -19.07 -7.21
C LEU A 82 -1.01 -20.48 -6.89
N ARG A 83 -0.86 -21.42 -7.83
CA ARG A 83 -1.17 -22.85 -7.63
C ARG A 83 -0.06 -23.55 -6.83
N LEU A 84 0.23 -23.04 -5.63
CA LEU A 84 1.28 -23.50 -4.73
C LEU A 84 0.71 -23.68 -3.33
N SER A 85 1.42 -24.41 -2.46
CA SER A 85 1.11 -24.35 -1.04
C SER A 85 1.42 -22.97 -0.47
N VAL A 86 0.76 -22.61 0.64
CA VAL A 86 0.94 -21.30 1.31
C VAL A 86 2.43 -21.04 1.60
N LEU A 87 3.15 -22.02 2.14
CA LEU A 87 4.57 -21.89 2.41
C LEU A 87 5.39 -21.61 1.15
N ARG A 88 5.14 -22.39 0.08
CA ARG A 88 5.86 -22.20 -1.19
C ARG A 88 5.52 -20.87 -1.84
N HIS A 89 4.28 -20.41 -1.71
CA HIS A 89 3.84 -19.13 -2.24
C HIS A 89 4.62 -17.97 -1.60
N VAL A 90 4.76 -17.96 -0.27
CA VAL A 90 5.53 -16.94 0.45
C VAL A 90 7.04 -17.08 0.18
N ALA A 91 7.58 -18.31 0.21
CA ALA A 91 9.00 -18.57 -0.03
C ALA A 91 9.45 -18.16 -1.44
N LEU A 92 8.56 -18.25 -2.44
CA LEU A 92 8.87 -17.88 -3.83
C LEU A 92 9.35 -16.43 -3.94
N GLY A 93 8.72 -15.49 -3.24
CA GLY A 93 9.12 -14.09 -3.26
C GLY A 93 10.54 -13.86 -2.75
N LEU A 94 10.93 -14.57 -1.71
CA LEU A 94 12.29 -14.54 -1.15
C LEU A 94 13.30 -15.19 -2.10
N TRP A 95 12.95 -16.34 -2.67
CA TRP A 95 13.81 -17.05 -3.62
C TRP A 95 14.08 -16.23 -4.88
N LEU A 96 13.07 -15.59 -5.44
CA LEU A 96 13.22 -14.69 -6.60
C LEU A 96 14.13 -13.48 -6.33
N ARG A 97 14.32 -13.13 -5.06
CA ARG A 97 15.28 -12.10 -4.62
C ARG A 97 16.65 -12.66 -4.24
N GLY A 98 16.95 -13.92 -4.59
CA GLY A 98 18.27 -14.53 -4.41
C GLY A 98 18.46 -15.28 -3.11
N THR A 99 17.45 -15.38 -2.23
CA THR A 99 17.55 -16.19 -1.01
C THR A 99 17.57 -17.69 -1.37
N PRO A 100 18.54 -18.49 -0.89
CA PRO A 100 18.55 -19.92 -1.14
C PRO A 100 17.23 -20.58 -0.70
N TRP A 101 16.72 -21.55 -1.47
CA TRP A 101 15.37 -22.09 -1.28
C TRP A 101 15.10 -22.63 0.15
N ALA A 102 16.08 -23.31 0.75
CA ALA A 102 15.95 -23.80 2.12
C ALA A 102 15.77 -22.67 3.14
N ALA A 103 16.58 -21.58 3.00
CA ALA A 103 16.47 -20.40 3.83
C ALA A 103 15.18 -19.63 3.56
N ALA A 104 14.76 -19.50 2.28
CA ALA A 104 13.51 -18.88 1.90
C ALA A 104 12.30 -19.58 2.54
N ARG A 105 12.29 -20.92 2.58
CA ARG A 105 11.24 -21.69 3.26
C ARG A 105 11.22 -21.45 4.77
N ALA A 106 12.38 -21.41 5.42
CA ALA A 106 12.46 -21.14 6.86
C ALA A 106 11.94 -19.72 7.20
N GLN A 107 12.37 -18.71 6.45
CA GLN A 107 11.89 -17.33 6.62
C GLN A 107 10.39 -17.19 6.31
N ALA A 108 9.91 -17.87 5.27
CA ALA A 108 8.49 -17.91 4.93
C ALA A 108 7.64 -18.50 6.07
N LEU A 109 8.12 -19.59 6.71
CA LEU A 109 7.41 -20.17 7.85
C LEU A 109 7.35 -19.20 9.04
N GLN A 110 8.44 -18.48 9.32
CA GLN A 110 8.46 -17.43 10.35
C GLN A 110 7.48 -16.29 10.02
N ALA A 111 7.42 -15.87 8.76
CA ALA A 111 6.46 -14.86 8.33
C ALA A 111 5.01 -15.34 8.48
N LEU A 112 4.73 -16.61 8.16
CA LEU A 112 3.41 -17.22 8.36
C LEU A 112 3.04 -17.35 9.84
N GLN A 113 4.01 -17.62 10.72
CA GLN A 113 3.79 -17.59 12.18
C GLN A 113 3.35 -16.20 12.66
N ARG A 114 4.00 -15.14 12.19
CA ARG A 114 3.65 -13.74 12.55
C ARG A 114 2.22 -13.37 12.16
N VAL A 115 1.71 -13.89 11.05
CA VAL A 115 0.34 -13.65 10.60
C VAL A 115 -0.66 -14.72 11.07
N GLY A 116 -0.26 -15.65 11.96
CA GLY A 116 -1.13 -16.67 12.53
C GLY A 116 -1.60 -17.75 11.55
N LEU A 117 -0.81 -18.05 10.50
CA LEU A 117 -1.19 -18.98 9.42
C LEU A 117 -0.19 -20.14 9.23
N ALA A 118 0.73 -20.37 10.18
CA ALA A 118 1.74 -21.43 10.07
C ALA A 118 1.11 -22.84 9.91
N GLN A 119 -0.02 -23.09 10.58
CA GLN A 119 -0.76 -24.35 10.50
C GLN A 119 -1.35 -24.64 9.12
N LEU A 120 -1.45 -23.61 8.24
CA LEU A 120 -1.96 -23.72 6.88
C LEU A 120 -0.83 -23.81 5.84
N ALA A 121 0.44 -23.95 6.27
CA ALA A 121 1.63 -23.88 5.42
C ALA A 121 1.59 -24.84 4.21
N ASP A 122 1.05 -26.03 4.38
CA ASP A 122 0.97 -27.06 3.34
C ASP A 122 -0.34 -27.02 2.52
N GLN A 123 -1.32 -26.22 2.92
CA GLN A 123 -2.57 -26.07 2.18
C GLN A 123 -2.34 -25.31 0.87
N ALA A 124 -3.18 -25.58 -0.14
CA ALA A 124 -3.16 -24.82 -1.39
C ALA A 124 -3.57 -23.37 -1.14
N ALA A 125 -2.74 -22.39 -1.51
CA ALA A 125 -2.98 -20.97 -1.22
C ALA A 125 -4.32 -20.46 -1.79
N ARG A 126 -4.79 -21.05 -2.89
CA ARG A 126 -6.07 -20.67 -3.53
C ARG A 126 -7.32 -21.10 -2.77
N THR A 127 -7.22 -22.08 -1.88
CA THR A 127 -8.38 -22.60 -1.12
C THR A 127 -8.65 -21.82 0.17
N LEU A 128 -7.80 -20.86 0.48
CA LEU A 128 -7.93 -20.01 1.65
C LEU A 128 -9.09 -19.02 1.50
N SER A 129 -9.68 -18.61 2.63
CA SER A 129 -10.63 -17.49 2.65
C SER A 129 -9.96 -16.18 2.21
N VAL A 130 -10.76 -15.19 1.79
CA VAL A 130 -10.24 -13.88 1.35
C VAL A 130 -9.36 -13.23 2.43
N GLY A 131 -9.77 -13.25 3.70
CA GLY A 131 -8.96 -12.72 4.80
C GLY A 131 -7.67 -13.49 5.04
N GLN A 132 -7.67 -14.82 4.89
CA GLN A 132 -6.46 -15.62 4.95
C GLN A 132 -5.53 -15.34 3.78
N GLN A 133 -6.05 -15.21 2.55
CA GLN A 133 -5.25 -14.83 1.37
C GLN A 133 -4.59 -13.46 1.57
N GLN A 134 -5.31 -12.50 2.14
CA GLN A 134 -4.78 -11.17 2.43
C GLN A 134 -3.63 -11.24 3.45
N ARG A 135 -3.78 -12.05 4.52
CA ARG A 135 -2.70 -12.27 5.50
C ARG A 135 -1.50 -13.02 4.91
N VAL A 136 -1.72 -13.98 4.01
CA VAL A 136 -0.61 -14.64 3.27
C VAL A 136 0.14 -13.63 2.41
N ALA A 137 -0.55 -12.77 1.68
CA ALA A 137 0.07 -11.72 0.88
C ALA A 137 0.83 -10.69 1.76
N MET A 138 0.28 -10.36 2.94
CA MET A 138 0.98 -9.54 3.93
C MET A 138 2.24 -10.26 4.44
N ALA A 139 2.16 -11.56 4.78
CA ALA A 139 3.33 -12.34 5.19
C ALA A 139 4.42 -12.34 4.11
N GLN A 140 4.05 -12.49 2.83
CA GLN A 140 4.98 -12.42 1.71
C GLN A 140 5.66 -11.05 1.61
N ALA A 141 4.89 -9.96 1.73
CA ALA A 141 5.44 -8.61 1.68
C ALA A 141 6.38 -8.32 2.85
N LEU A 142 5.99 -8.71 4.07
CA LEU A 142 6.78 -8.50 5.28
C LEU A 142 8.04 -9.37 5.34
N ALA A 143 8.00 -10.60 4.79
CA ALA A 143 9.16 -11.48 4.71
C ALA A 143 10.33 -10.86 3.93
N LEU A 144 10.03 -9.98 2.98
CA LEU A 144 11.02 -9.26 2.18
C LEU A 144 11.73 -8.12 2.94
N GLN A 145 11.30 -7.81 4.17
CA GLN A 145 11.82 -6.72 5.00
C GLN A 145 11.99 -5.40 4.20
N PRO A 146 10.88 -4.89 3.60
CA PRO A 146 10.98 -3.74 2.71
C PRO A 146 11.31 -2.46 3.48
N ALA A 147 12.12 -1.58 2.86
CA ALA A 147 12.31 -0.22 3.33
C ALA A 147 11.09 0.67 3.00
N LEU A 148 10.30 0.27 1.98
CA LEU A 148 9.04 0.92 1.60
C LEU A 148 7.96 -0.13 1.36
N LEU A 149 6.94 -0.14 2.23
CA LEU A 149 5.77 -1.01 2.12
C LEU A 149 4.61 -0.25 1.49
N LEU A 150 4.07 -0.76 0.39
CA LEU A 150 2.96 -0.18 -0.37
C LEU A 150 1.74 -1.08 -0.24
N LEU A 151 0.60 -0.52 0.19
CA LEU A 151 -0.62 -1.29 0.47
C LEU A 151 -1.81 -0.67 -0.27
N ASP A 152 -2.34 -1.40 -1.25
CA ASP A 152 -3.51 -0.96 -2.03
C ASP A 152 -4.78 -1.51 -1.38
N GLU A 153 -5.49 -0.68 -0.61
CA GLU A 153 -6.73 -1.01 0.10
C GLU A 153 -6.69 -2.37 0.85
N PRO A 154 -5.73 -2.58 1.76
CA PRO A 154 -5.43 -3.89 2.34
C PRO A 154 -6.59 -4.52 3.13
N THR A 155 -7.63 -3.74 3.47
CA THR A 155 -8.75 -4.18 4.30
C THR A 155 -10.12 -4.04 3.62
N ALA A 156 -10.20 -3.66 2.34
CA ALA A 156 -11.45 -3.26 1.67
C ALA A 156 -12.47 -4.39 1.58
N SER A 157 -12.18 -5.60 1.43
CA SER A 157 -13.15 -6.71 1.25
C SER A 157 -13.17 -7.68 2.42
N LEU A 158 -12.73 -7.22 3.61
CA LEU A 158 -12.59 -8.06 4.77
C LEU A 158 -13.74 -7.86 5.77
N ASP A 159 -14.13 -8.93 6.43
CA ASP A 159 -14.99 -8.86 7.60
C ASP A 159 -14.32 -8.09 8.75
N PRO A 160 -15.07 -7.65 9.77
CA PRO A 160 -14.52 -6.83 10.85
C PRO A 160 -13.39 -7.49 11.65
N HIS A 161 -13.36 -8.83 11.75
CA HIS A 161 -12.30 -9.54 12.46
C HIS A 161 -11.02 -9.57 11.63
N ALA A 162 -11.09 -10.03 10.37
CA ALA A 162 -9.95 -10.06 9.47
C ALA A 162 -9.36 -8.66 9.22
N LYS A 163 -10.22 -7.62 9.19
CA LYS A 163 -9.78 -6.23 9.11
C LYS A 163 -8.89 -5.82 10.27
N ARG A 164 -9.31 -6.11 11.52
CA ARG A 164 -8.50 -5.83 12.72
C ARG A 164 -7.17 -6.57 12.71
N GLU A 165 -7.16 -7.84 12.26
CA GLU A 165 -5.93 -8.62 12.15
C GLU A 165 -4.93 -7.99 11.16
N VAL A 166 -5.39 -7.56 9.98
CA VAL A 166 -4.52 -6.89 8.98
C VAL A 166 -4.05 -5.52 9.49
N GLU A 167 -4.91 -4.73 10.14
CA GLU A 167 -4.53 -3.45 10.75
C GLU A 167 -3.46 -3.65 11.84
N ALA A 168 -3.59 -4.67 12.68
CA ALA A 168 -2.59 -5.02 13.70
C ALA A 168 -1.22 -5.38 13.07
N LEU A 169 -1.21 -6.07 11.93
CA LEU A 169 0.01 -6.37 11.19
C LEU A 169 0.66 -5.10 10.61
N MET A 170 -0.14 -4.13 10.14
CA MET A 170 0.37 -2.83 9.68
C MET A 170 0.99 -2.03 10.84
N GLU A 171 0.36 -2.02 12.00
CA GLU A 171 0.88 -1.37 13.22
C GLU A 171 2.17 -2.05 13.70
N ASP A 172 2.20 -3.39 13.73
CA ASP A 172 3.38 -4.15 14.11
C ASP A 172 4.56 -3.90 13.17
N PHE A 173 4.32 -3.86 11.87
CA PHE A 173 5.34 -3.49 10.88
C PHE A 173 5.93 -2.11 11.16
N ALA A 174 5.08 -1.10 11.37
CA ALA A 174 5.52 0.28 11.63
C ALA A 174 6.31 0.39 12.94
N ARG A 175 5.90 -0.34 13.99
CA ARG A 175 6.58 -0.35 15.28
C ARG A 175 7.93 -1.09 15.24
N SER A 176 7.95 -2.24 14.56
CA SER A 176 9.14 -3.10 14.50
C SER A 176 10.20 -2.59 13.52
N ASN A 177 9.82 -1.72 12.58
CA ASN A 177 10.70 -1.19 11.53
C ASN A 177 10.62 0.35 11.48
N PRO A 178 11.14 1.09 12.49
CA PRO A 178 10.94 2.53 12.61
C PRO A 178 11.56 3.34 11.45
N GLN A 179 12.47 2.77 10.68
CA GLN A 179 13.06 3.39 9.50
C GLN A 179 12.34 3.03 8.18
N ALA A 180 11.49 2.02 8.19
CA ALA A 180 10.72 1.66 7.01
C ALA A 180 9.52 2.60 6.84
N ALA A 181 9.30 3.06 5.62
CA ALA A 181 8.10 3.82 5.28
C ALA A 181 6.94 2.91 4.89
N MET A 182 5.73 3.37 5.13
CA MET A 182 4.50 2.71 4.72
C MET A 182 3.59 3.70 4.00
N VAL A 183 3.17 3.36 2.77
CA VAL A 183 2.15 4.12 2.02
C VAL A 183 0.97 3.19 1.78
N PHE A 184 -0.21 3.57 2.22
CA PHE A 184 -1.40 2.76 2.07
C PHE A 184 -2.59 3.55 1.52
N ALA A 185 -3.30 2.97 0.56
CA ALA A 185 -4.59 3.50 0.11
C ALA A 185 -5.69 3.02 1.04
N SER A 186 -6.61 3.90 1.40
CA SER A 186 -7.80 3.54 2.18
C SER A 186 -8.93 4.54 1.95
N HIS A 187 -10.16 4.04 1.92
CA HIS A 187 -11.38 4.84 2.01
C HIS A 187 -11.94 4.90 3.44
N ASN A 188 -11.34 4.18 4.40
CA ASN A 188 -11.73 4.17 5.79
C ASN A 188 -10.99 5.23 6.60
N LEU A 189 -11.61 6.37 6.84
CA LEU A 189 -11.03 7.49 7.57
C LEU A 189 -10.64 7.15 9.02
N GLY A 190 -11.36 6.22 9.67
CA GLY A 190 -10.99 5.73 11.00
C GLY A 190 -9.66 4.97 11.00
N GLN A 191 -9.40 4.14 9.98
CA GLN A 191 -8.11 3.48 9.76
C GLN A 191 -7.01 4.51 9.50
N VAL A 192 -7.28 5.50 8.61
CA VAL A 192 -6.35 6.58 8.30
C VAL A 192 -5.93 7.33 9.56
N LYS A 193 -6.89 7.73 10.40
CA LYS A 193 -6.64 8.46 11.65
C LYS A 193 -5.76 7.68 12.64
N ARG A 194 -5.87 6.34 12.67
CA ARG A 194 -5.08 5.50 13.58
C ARG A 194 -3.67 5.21 13.07
N LEU A 195 -3.54 4.94 11.77
CA LEU A 195 -2.31 4.39 11.21
C LEU A 195 -1.39 5.42 10.54
N ALA A 196 -1.95 6.51 9.99
CA ALA A 196 -1.19 7.49 9.24
C ALA A 196 -0.59 8.59 10.15
N GLN A 197 0.48 9.19 9.69
CA GLN A 197 1.05 10.44 10.18
C GLN A 197 0.76 11.60 9.21
N ARG A 198 0.61 11.27 7.92
CA ARG A 198 0.40 12.21 6.82
C ARG A 198 -0.66 11.66 5.88
N VAL A 199 -1.49 12.52 5.37
CA VAL A 199 -2.59 12.19 4.48
C VAL A 199 -2.44 12.93 3.16
N VAL A 200 -2.51 12.19 2.06
CA VAL A 200 -2.51 12.72 0.70
C VAL A 200 -3.88 12.46 0.09
N TYR A 201 -4.62 13.53 -0.18
CA TYR A 201 -5.93 13.44 -0.83
C TYR A 201 -5.80 13.55 -2.34
N LEU A 202 -6.34 12.55 -3.03
CA LEU A 202 -6.37 12.49 -4.49
C LEU A 202 -7.80 12.63 -5.00
N GLU A 203 -7.95 13.46 -6.04
CA GLU A 203 -9.17 13.62 -6.81
C GLU A 203 -8.86 13.83 -8.28
N GLY A 204 -9.54 13.14 -9.19
CA GLY A 204 -9.34 13.26 -10.63
C GLY A 204 -7.88 13.07 -11.10
N GLY A 205 -7.13 12.21 -10.41
CA GLY A 205 -5.71 11.98 -10.72
C GLY A 205 -4.74 13.06 -10.24
N ARG A 206 -5.20 14.02 -9.43
CA ARG A 206 -4.37 15.10 -8.87
C ARG A 206 -4.29 15.01 -7.35
N VAL A 207 -3.17 15.45 -6.78
CA VAL A 207 -3.05 15.65 -5.33
C VAL A 207 -3.61 17.02 -5.00
N LEU A 208 -4.70 17.06 -4.24
CA LEU A 208 -5.37 18.32 -3.84
C LEU A 208 -5.10 18.70 -2.38
N ALA A 209 -4.63 17.77 -1.56
CA ALA A 209 -4.11 18.07 -0.23
C ALA A 209 -3.01 17.08 0.14
N ASP A 210 -2.02 17.55 0.88
CA ASP A 210 -0.91 16.78 1.44
C ASP A 210 -0.58 17.39 2.80
N LEU A 211 -1.11 16.76 3.88
CA LEU A 211 -1.18 17.37 5.20
C LEU A 211 -0.83 16.35 6.30
N PRO A 212 -0.28 16.79 7.45
CA PRO A 212 -0.27 15.99 8.65
C PRO A 212 -1.68 15.48 9.02
N VAL A 213 -1.77 14.29 9.60
CA VAL A 213 -3.08 13.68 9.95
C VAL A 213 -3.92 14.59 10.85
N ALA A 214 -3.29 15.30 11.79
CA ALA A 214 -4.00 16.22 12.69
C ALA A 214 -4.67 17.38 11.92
N ASP A 215 -3.99 17.94 10.93
CA ASP A 215 -4.49 19.03 10.07
C ASP A 215 -5.57 18.53 9.11
N PHE A 216 -5.39 17.33 8.54
CA PHE A 216 -6.38 16.73 7.65
C PHE A 216 -7.72 16.46 8.35
N PHE A 217 -7.71 16.12 9.64
CA PHE A 217 -8.93 15.91 10.42
C PHE A 217 -9.41 17.16 11.18
N ASN A 218 -8.78 18.32 10.97
CA ASN A 218 -9.27 19.60 11.45
C ASN A 218 -10.14 20.26 10.38
N PRO A 219 -11.47 20.40 10.59
CA PRO A 219 -12.38 20.89 9.54
C PRO A 219 -12.00 22.28 9.03
N VAL A 220 -11.57 23.19 9.90
CA VAL A 220 -11.23 24.57 9.56
C VAL A 220 -9.97 24.60 8.67
N VAL A 221 -8.94 23.86 9.07
CA VAL A 221 -7.68 23.78 8.30
C VAL A 221 -7.95 23.12 6.95
N LEU A 222 -8.65 21.97 6.95
CA LEU A 222 -8.91 21.22 5.73
C LEU A 222 -9.75 22.03 4.73
N GLN A 223 -10.81 22.68 5.20
CA GLN A 223 -11.66 23.52 4.35
C GLN A 223 -10.86 24.66 3.68
N SER A 224 -9.94 25.28 4.41
CA SER A 224 -9.10 26.37 3.87
C SER A 224 -8.06 25.87 2.85
N ARG A 225 -7.58 24.61 2.99
CA ARG A 225 -6.54 24.03 2.13
C ARG A 225 -7.11 23.29 0.92
N SER A 226 -8.20 22.58 1.10
CA SER A 226 -8.88 21.82 0.05
C SER A 226 -10.36 21.62 0.38
N PRO A 227 -11.25 22.48 -0.17
CA PRO A 227 -12.71 22.31 0.01
C PRO A 227 -13.21 20.92 -0.42
N SER A 228 -12.69 20.36 -1.51
CA SER A 228 -13.05 19.00 -1.97
C SER A 228 -12.67 17.95 -0.94
N ALA A 229 -11.46 18.03 -0.36
CA ALA A 229 -11.06 17.09 0.71
C ALA A 229 -11.95 17.22 1.95
N HIS A 230 -12.41 18.43 2.27
CA HIS A 230 -13.33 18.66 3.37
C HIS A 230 -14.69 17.99 3.11
N LEU A 231 -15.29 18.17 1.93
CA LEU A 231 -16.53 17.49 1.53
C LEU A 231 -16.38 15.97 1.53
N PHE A 232 -15.22 15.46 1.06
CA PHE A 232 -14.92 14.02 1.14
C PHE A 232 -14.93 13.51 2.58
N THR A 233 -14.40 14.24 3.55
CA THR A 233 -14.39 13.83 4.96
C THR A 233 -15.77 13.84 5.60
N GLN A 234 -16.72 14.60 5.05
CA GLN A 234 -18.12 14.64 5.48
C GLN A 234 -18.98 13.55 4.84
N GLY A 235 -18.44 12.79 3.89
CA GLY A 235 -19.18 11.74 3.15
C GLY A 235 -20.03 12.30 2.00
N GLU A 236 -19.85 13.53 1.59
CA GLU A 236 -20.61 14.16 0.50
C GLU A 236 -19.99 13.85 -0.89
N LEU A 237 -18.77 13.33 -0.94
CA LEU A 237 -18.08 12.87 -2.15
C LEU A 237 -17.67 11.40 -1.96
N ALA A 238 -18.51 10.47 -2.43
CA ALA A 238 -18.25 9.03 -2.42
C ALA A 238 -17.98 8.49 -3.84
#